data_8be186c730facf8fa0a8ae9ebcf3c059
#
_entry.id   8be186c730facf8fa0a8ae9ebcf3c059
#
_cell.length_a   1.000
_cell.length_b   1.000
_cell.length_c   1.000
_cell.angle_alpha   90.00
_cell.angle_beta   90.00
_cell.angle_gamma   90.00
#
_symmetry.space_group_name_H-M   'P 1'
#
loop_
_entity.id
_entity.type
_entity.pdbx_description
1 polymer ?
#
loop_
_entity_poly.entity_id
_entity_poly.type
_entity_poly.pdbx_seq_one_letter_code
_entity_poly.pdbx_strand_id
1 'polypeptide(L)'
;GSEMCIRDSNTNNARMRNRGWELSLQYRGKIGKDIHYSIGGSLADATSEVTAYENPTGTNPQDNWYVGKKVGEIWGYKASGLLQTQEEADTYNNTYDLSFLSGQKWMPGDVKYMDLNNDKKINNGNNTLEDMGDMCVIGNTTPRYQYTLNGSISWKGISLSMMFQGIGKRNWSPDLGTVYFWGSGAYAQVTVFNDHLDYWTPENPDAYYPNPYTGAAGSINQFRNKTSQKSDRYMQSAAYCRLKNLTISYDLPNSWSQKIGLSKAQVFFSGENLLTFTKLPSMFDPEAIFTGNDYTSEAGKNYPMNKVLSIGVIVNL
;
A
#
# COMPACT_ATOMS: atom_id res chain seq x y z
N GLY A 1 -8.36 -24.51 -47.26
CA GLY A 1 -8.19 -23.86 -46.00
C GLY A 1 -7.24 -24.66 -45.12
N SER A 2 -6.03 -24.20 -44.90
CA SER A 2 -5.11 -24.78 -43.91
C SER A 2 -5.54 -24.32 -42.53
N GLU A 3 -6.11 -25.23 -41.74
CA GLU A 3 -6.27 -25.04 -40.31
C GLU A 3 -4.88 -25.03 -39.68
N MET A 4 -4.44 -23.86 -39.27
CA MET A 4 -3.22 -23.74 -38.48
C MET A 4 -3.58 -24.11 -37.03
N CYS A 5 -3.36 -25.38 -36.67
CA CYS A 5 -3.43 -25.79 -35.27
C CYS A 5 -2.29 -25.17 -34.50
N ILE A 6 -2.53 -24.01 -33.88
CA ILE A 6 -1.61 -23.45 -32.89
C ILE A 6 -1.73 -24.34 -31.64
N ARG A 7 -0.77 -25.25 -31.45
CA ARG A 7 -0.60 -25.92 -30.17
C ARG A 7 0.14 -24.96 -29.25
N ASP A 8 -0.58 -24.41 -28.31
CA ASP A 8 0.02 -23.67 -27.20
C ASP A 8 0.77 -24.69 -26.32
N SER A 9 2.08 -24.54 -26.24
CA SER A 9 2.93 -25.34 -25.36
C SER A 9 3.57 -24.44 -24.33
N ASN A 10 3.46 -24.82 -23.05
CA ASN A 10 4.15 -24.14 -21.97
C ASN A 10 5.66 -24.33 -22.12
N THR A 11 6.40 -23.25 -22.29
CA THR A 11 7.86 -23.28 -22.36
C THR A 11 8.47 -22.53 -21.17
N ASN A 12 9.65 -22.99 -20.71
CA ASN A 12 10.42 -22.29 -19.67
C ASN A 12 11.21 -21.14 -20.30
N ASN A 13 10.59 -20.00 -20.49
CA ASN A 13 11.25 -18.82 -21.07
C ASN A 13 11.58 -17.72 -20.07
N ALA A 14 11.37 -17.94 -18.77
CA ALA A 14 11.62 -16.95 -17.73
C ALA A 14 12.48 -17.53 -16.59
N ARG A 15 13.36 -16.71 -16.04
CA ARG A 15 14.11 -16.98 -14.81
C ARG A 15 14.02 -15.80 -13.87
N MET A 16 13.86 -16.10 -12.60
CA MET A 16 13.82 -15.10 -11.54
C MET A 16 14.82 -15.47 -10.45
N ARG A 17 15.50 -14.49 -9.91
CA ARG A 17 16.40 -14.62 -8.78
C ARG A 17 15.81 -13.94 -7.56
N ASN A 18 15.66 -14.70 -6.49
CA ASN A 18 15.25 -14.20 -5.20
C ASN A 18 16.47 -14.10 -4.26
N ARG A 19 16.64 -12.99 -3.57
CA ARG A 19 17.70 -12.78 -2.59
C ARG A 19 17.10 -12.14 -1.35
N GLY A 20 17.43 -12.70 -0.20
CA GLY A 20 16.91 -12.19 1.06
C GLY A 20 17.76 -12.63 2.25
N TRP A 21 17.41 -12.12 3.39
CA TRP A 21 17.96 -12.49 4.69
C TRP A 21 16.85 -12.44 5.74
N GLU A 22 17.04 -13.20 6.79
CA GLU A 22 16.15 -13.23 7.94
C GLU A 22 16.98 -13.26 9.22
N LEU A 23 16.56 -12.50 10.22
CA LEU A 23 17.11 -12.49 11.56
C LEU A 23 15.99 -12.72 12.56
N SER A 24 16.17 -13.66 13.48
CA SER A 24 15.25 -13.89 14.58
C SER A 24 16.02 -13.97 15.89
N LEU A 25 15.59 -13.20 16.88
CA LEU A 25 16.19 -13.14 18.20
C LEU A 25 15.11 -13.31 19.26
N GLN A 26 15.43 -14.07 20.30
CA GLN A 26 14.57 -14.21 21.48
C GLN A 26 15.41 -14.23 22.74
N TYR A 27 14.99 -13.44 23.70
CA TYR A 27 15.58 -13.42 25.03
C TYR A 27 14.52 -13.76 26.08
N ARG A 28 14.89 -14.55 27.08
CA ARG A 28 14.03 -14.91 28.24
C ARG A 28 14.81 -14.61 29.50
N GLY A 29 14.16 -14.00 30.48
CA GLY A 29 14.80 -13.62 31.74
C GLY A 29 13.85 -13.69 32.92
N LYS A 30 14.45 -13.51 34.10
CA LYS A 30 13.76 -13.44 35.38
C LYS A 30 14.24 -12.22 36.14
N ILE A 31 13.33 -11.56 36.84
CA ILE A 31 13.65 -10.50 37.80
C ILE A 31 13.16 -10.95 39.17
N GLY A 32 14.09 -11.16 40.08
CA GLY A 32 13.77 -11.77 41.39
C GLY A 32 13.24 -13.21 41.25
N LYS A 33 12.29 -13.59 42.09
CA LYS A 33 11.70 -14.94 42.13
C LYS A 33 10.37 -15.03 41.35
N ASP A 34 9.68 -13.92 41.17
CA ASP A 34 8.26 -13.91 40.78
C ASP A 34 8.02 -13.34 39.34
N ILE A 35 8.97 -12.60 38.80
CA ILE A 35 8.78 -11.97 37.45
C ILE A 35 9.54 -12.78 36.41
N HIS A 36 8.80 -13.29 35.42
CA HIS A 36 9.36 -13.94 34.25
C HIS A 36 8.99 -13.07 33.00
N TYR A 37 9.95 -12.86 32.13
CA TYR A 37 9.67 -12.11 30.91
C TYR A 37 10.36 -12.74 29.70
N SER A 38 9.77 -12.52 28.55
CA SER A 38 10.40 -12.78 27.28
C SER A 38 10.21 -11.60 26.33
N ILE A 39 11.21 -11.35 25.53
CA ILE A 39 11.16 -10.40 24.42
C ILE A 39 11.80 -11.06 23.21
N GLY A 40 11.18 -10.91 22.06
CA GLY A 40 11.70 -11.48 20.84
C GLY A 40 11.24 -10.69 19.63
N GLY A 41 11.83 -10.98 18.50
CA GLY A 41 11.44 -10.39 17.24
C GLY A 41 12.12 -11.06 16.07
N SER A 42 11.54 -10.87 14.91
CA SER A 42 12.12 -11.25 13.62
C SER A 42 12.12 -10.05 12.68
N LEU A 43 13.10 -10.02 11.80
CA LEU A 43 13.21 -9.06 10.71
C LEU A 43 13.68 -9.80 9.48
N ALA A 44 12.95 -9.66 8.39
CA ALA A 44 13.26 -10.29 7.11
C ALA A 44 13.17 -9.27 5.97
N ASP A 45 13.99 -9.45 4.97
CA ASP A 45 13.96 -8.64 3.76
C ASP A 45 14.33 -9.50 2.54
N ALA A 46 13.56 -9.37 1.46
CA ALA A 46 13.81 -10.09 0.23
C ALA A 46 13.48 -9.24 -1.00
N THR A 47 14.22 -9.49 -2.08
CA THR A 47 13.99 -8.89 -3.39
C THR A 47 14.00 -9.95 -4.47
N SER A 48 13.12 -9.82 -5.44
CA SER A 48 13.02 -10.69 -6.60
C SER A 48 13.29 -9.89 -7.88
N GLU A 49 14.16 -10.43 -8.73
CA GLU A 49 14.58 -9.79 -9.98
C GLU A 49 14.52 -10.81 -11.11
N VAL A 50 13.99 -10.39 -12.24
CA VAL A 50 13.95 -11.18 -13.47
C VAL A 50 15.35 -11.26 -14.07
N THR A 51 15.88 -12.47 -14.24
CA THR A 51 17.25 -12.68 -14.78
C THR A 51 17.27 -13.20 -16.21
N ALA A 52 16.14 -13.75 -16.68
CA ALA A 52 15.93 -14.09 -18.08
C ALA A 52 14.44 -14.00 -18.40
N TYR A 53 14.12 -13.43 -19.54
CA TYR A 53 12.78 -13.35 -20.10
C TYR A 53 12.86 -12.98 -21.56
N GLU A 54 12.06 -13.65 -22.39
CA GLU A 54 12.00 -13.33 -23.82
C GLU A 54 10.99 -12.20 -24.05
N ASN A 55 11.48 -10.98 -24.02
CA ASN A 55 10.80 -9.77 -24.49
C ASN A 55 11.75 -9.03 -25.45
N PRO A 56 11.93 -9.54 -26.68
CA PRO A 56 12.97 -9.02 -27.60
C PRO A 56 12.72 -7.58 -28.02
N THR A 57 11.49 -7.11 -27.97
CA THR A 57 11.14 -5.71 -28.30
C THR A 57 11.25 -4.78 -27.10
N GLY A 58 11.37 -5.33 -25.88
CA GLY A 58 11.37 -4.54 -24.64
C GLY A 58 10.11 -3.67 -24.45
N THR A 59 9.01 -4.02 -25.14
CA THR A 59 7.79 -3.19 -25.17
C THR A 59 6.97 -3.34 -23.89
N ASN A 60 6.26 -2.27 -23.53
CA ASN A 60 5.32 -2.18 -22.43
C ASN A 60 5.94 -2.63 -21.09
N PRO A 61 7.09 -2.05 -20.66
CA PRO A 61 7.82 -2.52 -19.48
C PRO A 61 7.04 -2.33 -18.18
N GLN A 62 6.06 -1.43 -18.13
CA GLN A 62 5.18 -1.29 -16.97
C GLN A 62 4.37 -2.57 -16.72
N ASP A 63 3.86 -3.24 -17.77
CA ASP A 63 3.00 -4.41 -17.65
C ASP A 63 3.73 -5.72 -17.96
N ASN A 64 4.74 -5.69 -18.82
CA ASN A 64 5.50 -6.86 -19.24
C ASN A 64 6.72 -7.11 -18.34
N TRP A 65 7.19 -8.37 -18.34
CA TRP A 65 8.45 -8.74 -17.75
C TRP A 65 9.61 -8.38 -18.70
N TYR A 66 10.75 -8.03 -18.10
CA TYR A 66 12.01 -7.79 -18.80
C TYR A 66 13.19 -8.13 -17.87
N VAL A 67 14.35 -8.38 -18.44
CA VAL A 67 15.57 -8.68 -17.68
C VAL A 67 15.98 -7.47 -16.85
N GLY A 68 16.18 -7.67 -15.54
CA GLY A 68 16.47 -6.60 -14.58
C GLY A 68 15.24 -6.04 -13.87
N LYS A 69 14.01 -6.37 -14.31
CA LYS A 69 12.78 -5.92 -13.62
C LYS A 69 12.74 -6.47 -12.20
N LYS A 70 12.54 -5.61 -11.24
CA LYS A 70 12.22 -6.01 -9.87
C LYS A 70 10.73 -6.24 -9.74
N VAL A 71 10.36 -7.34 -9.11
CA VAL A 71 8.94 -7.63 -8.86
C VAL A 71 8.31 -6.49 -8.08
N GLY A 72 7.13 -6.07 -8.51
CA GLY A 72 6.37 -5.01 -7.87
C GLY A 72 6.75 -3.58 -8.26
N GLU A 73 7.57 -3.36 -9.29
CA GLU A 73 7.84 -2.01 -9.80
C GLU A 73 6.55 -1.29 -10.18
N ILE A 74 6.47 -0.03 -9.78
CA ILE A 74 5.41 0.89 -10.15
C ILE A 74 6.01 1.91 -11.12
N TRP A 75 5.51 1.92 -12.35
CA TRP A 75 5.84 2.90 -13.35
C TRP A 75 4.85 4.06 -13.31
N GLY A 76 5.34 5.28 -13.55
CA GLY A 76 4.51 6.48 -13.55
C GLY A 76 5.32 7.73 -13.84
N TYR A 77 4.66 8.86 -13.75
CA TYR A 77 5.23 10.18 -14.01
C TYR A 77 5.78 10.83 -12.75
N LYS A 78 6.73 11.74 -12.92
CA LYS A 78 7.11 12.68 -11.86
C LYS A 78 6.27 13.95 -11.97
N ALA A 79 5.89 14.50 -10.80
CA ALA A 79 5.12 15.72 -10.72
C ALA A 79 5.87 16.80 -9.93
N SER A 80 5.83 18.05 -10.41
CA SER A 80 6.44 19.20 -9.76
C SER A 80 5.48 20.02 -8.90
N GLY A 81 4.24 19.56 -8.74
CA GLY A 81 3.21 20.24 -7.93
C GLY A 81 1.88 20.34 -8.68
N LEU A 82 1.08 21.33 -8.27
CA LEU A 82 -0.16 21.73 -8.93
C LEU A 82 0.05 23.08 -9.62
N LEU A 83 -0.59 23.26 -10.76
CA LEU A 83 -0.64 24.57 -11.43
C LEU A 83 -1.42 25.56 -10.57
N GLN A 84 -0.85 26.73 -10.31
CA GLN A 84 -1.40 27.66 -9.34
C GLN A 84 -2.26 28.76 -9.98
N THR A 85 -1.89 29.21 -11.17
CA THR A 85 -2.55 30.33 -11.84
C THR A 85 -2.94 30.00 -13.27
N GLN A 86 -3.86 30.78 -13.84
CA GLN A 86 -4.23 30.63 -15.26
C GLN A 86 -3.04 30.93 -16.17
N GLU A 87 -2.19 31.90 -15.83
CA GLU A 87 -0.98 32.22 -16.59
C GLU A 87 0.01 31.06 -16.62
N GLU A 88 0.20 30.39 -15.46
CA GLU A 88 1.04 29.19 -15.38
C GLU A 88 0.44 28.06 -16.20
N ALA A 89 -0.87 27.83 -16.14
CA ALA A 89 -1.55 26.80 -16.91
C ALA A 89 -1.47 27.07 -18.42
N ASP A 90 -1.65 28.31 -18.86
CA ASP A 90 -1.52 28.70 -20.27
C ASP A 90 -0.08 28.53 -20.76
N THR A 91 0.91 28.91 -19.96
CA THR A 91 2.32 28.67 -20.25
C THR A 91 2.63 27.19 -20.38
N TYR A 92 2.12 26.35 -19.46
CA TYR A 92 2.32 24.91 -19.48
C TYR A 92 1.69 24.26 -20.72
N ASN A 93 0.44 24.62 -21.05
CA ASN A 93 -0.25 24.15 -22.26
C ASN A 93 0.44 24.59 -23.58
N ASN A 94 1.07 25.75 -23.58
CA ASN A 94 1.78 26.26 -24.76
C ASN A 94 3.19 25.70 -24.91
N THR A 95 3.79 25.21 -23.78
CA THR A 95 5.15 24.68 -23.75
C THR A 95 5.17 23.20 -24.09
N TYR A 96 4.17 22.44 -23.60
CA TYR A 96 4.16 20.98 -23.66
C TYR A 96 2.98 20.46 -24.48
N ASP A 97 3.23 19.43 -25.26
CA ASP A 97 2.19 18.59 -25.86
C ASP A 97 1.71 17.57 -24.83
N LEU A 98 0.49 17.74 -24.37
CA LEU A 98 -0.15 16.92 -23.34
C LEU A 98 -1.22 15.99 -23.92
N SER A 99 -1.35 15.92 -25.23
CA SER A 99 -2.41 15.21 -25.95
C SER A 99 -2.44 13.72 -25.66
N PHE A 100 -1.29 13.12 -25.33
CA PHE A 100 -1.20 11.72 -24.93
C PHE A 100 -1.94 11.44 -23.61
N LEU A 101 -1.86 12.34 -22.62
CA LEU A 101 -2.53 12.18 -21.34
C LEU A 101 -4.01 12.57 -21.43
N SER A 102 -4.32 13.68 -22.09
CA SER A 102 -5.69 14.17 -22.26
C SER A 102 -5.79 15.14 -23.42
N GLY A 103 -6.88 15.07 -24.19
CA GLY A 103 -7.24 16.11 -25.17
C GLY A 103 -7.76 17.42 -24.54
N GLN A 104 -7.83 17.53 -23.23
CA GLN A 104 -8.30 18.71 -22.52
C GLN A 104 -7.14 19.59 -22.06
N LYS A 105 -7.34 20.91 -22.08
CA LYS A 105 -6.35 21.86 -21.57
C LYS A 105 -6.16 21.71 -20.06
N TRP A 106 -4.93 21.82 -19.59
CA TRP A 106 -4.59 21.95 -18.18
C TRP A 106 -5.06 23.28 -17.63
N MET A 107 -5.55 23.27 -16.40
CA MET A 107 -6.10 24.42 -15.68
C MET A 107 -5.48 24.54 -14.30
N PRO A 108 -5.65 25.67 -13.60
CA PRO A 108 -5.24 25.78 -12.22
C PRO A 108 -5.82 24.65 -11.34
N GLY A 109 -4.97 24.10 -10.49
CA GLY A 109 -5.27 22.94 -9.68
C GLY A 109 -5.00 21.58 -10.32
N ASP A 110 -4.61 21.53 -11.60
CA ASP A 110 -4.16 20.28 -12.23
C ASP A 110 -2.73 19.92 -11.84
N VAL A 111 -2.43 18.63 -11.90
CA VAL A 111 -1.08 18.11 -11.66
C VAL A 111 -0.13 18.53 -12.78
N LYS A 112 0.99 19.09 -12.41
CA LYS A 112 2.07 19.50 -13.31
C LYS A 112 3.08 18.37 -13.46
N TYR A 113 2.97 17.59 -14.51
CA TYR A 113 3.93 16.54 -14.83
C TYR A 113 5.23 17.10 -15.41
N MET A 114 6.33 16.40 -15.18
CA MET A 114 7.66 16.81 -15.60
C MET A 114 8.02 16.14 -16.92
N ASP A 115 8.53 16.94 -17.85
CA ASP A 115 9.20 16.48 -19.06
C ASP A 115 10.62 16.00 -18.68
N LEU A 116 10.85 14.70 -18.70
CA LEU A 116 12.12 14.11 -18.26
C LEU A 116 13.14 13.97 -19.38
N ASN A 117 12.68 13.85 -20.63
CA ASN A 117 13.54 13.70 -21.81
C ASN A 117 13.79 15.01 -22.55
N ASN A 118 13.12 16.11 -22.18
CA ASN A 118 13.19 17.45 -22.75
C ASN A 118 12.73 17.53 -24.23
N ASP A 119 11.76 16.70 -24.62
CA ASP A 119 11.19 16.72 -25.97
C ASP A 119 9.94 17.61 -26.09
N LYS A 120 9.53 18.25 -24.99
CA LYS A 120 8.33 19.09 -24.85
C LYS A 120 7.01 18.34 -25.05
N LYS A 121 7.00 17.04 -24.80
CA LYS A 121 5.79 16.22 -24.79
C LYS A 121 5.73 15.48 -23.46
N ILE A 122 4.57 15.28 -22.92
CA ILE A 122 4.39 14.45 -21.72
C ILE A 122 3.71 13.15 -22.16
N ASN A 123 4.51 12.09 -22.27
CA ASN A 123 4.04 10.81 -22.78
C ASN A 123 4.89 9.62 -22.29
N ASN A 124 4.63 8.44 -22.82
CA ASN A 124 5.39 7.22 -22.54
C ASN A 124 6.37 6.84 -23.65
N GLY A 125 6.76 7.80 -24.51
CA GLY A 125 7.68 7.59 -25.64
C GLY A 125 7.20 6.49 -26.60
N ASN A 126 8.12 5.65 -27.02
CA ASN A 126 7.81 4.47 -27.82
C ASN A 126 7.30 3.28 -26.97
N ASN A 127 7.14 3.48 -25.66
CA ASN A 127 6.73 2.48 -24.69
C ASN A 127 7.65 1.23 -24.71
N THR A 128 8.94 1.47 -24.75
CA THR A 128 10.01 0.46 -24.71
C THR A 128 10.98 0.75 -23.58
N LEU A 129 11.78 -0.24 -23.18
CA LEU A 129 12.81 -0.06 -22.15
C LEU A 129 13.84 1.04 -22.50
N GLU A 130 14.08 1.25 -23.79
CA GLU A 130 15.02 2.26 -24.29
C GLU A 130 14.39 3.64 -24.36
N ASP A 131 13.07 3.70 -24.52
CA ASP A 131 12.31 4.94 -24.65
C ASP A 131 10.94 4.82 -23.97
N MET A 132 10.88 5.22 -22.72
CA MET A 132 9.66 5.36 -21.91
C MET A 132 9.18 6.80 -21.80
N GLY A 133 9.74 7.72 -22.62
CA GLY A 133 9.39 9.13 -22.53
C GLY A 133 9.60 9.67 -21.11
N ASP A 134 8.52 10.15 -20.49
CA ASP A 134 8.54 10.73 -19.13
C ASP A 134 8.15 9.74 -18.06
N MET A 135 7.85 8.49 -18.41
CA MET A 135 7.58 7.47 -17.40
C MET A 135 8.86 6.89 -16.85
N CYS A 136 8.91 6.71 -15.54
CA CYS A 136 10.01 6.06 -14.83
C CYS A 136 9.49 5.20 -13.68
N VAL A 137 10.35 4.38 -13.09
CA VAL A 137 10.01 3.63 -11.88
C VAL A 137 9.92 4.59 -10.70
N ILE A 138 8.73 4.78 -10.16
CA ILE A 138 8.44 5.71 -9.06
C ILE A 138 8.26 5.01 -7.71
N GLY A 139 8.10 3.69 -7.68
CA GLY A 139 7.90 2.94 -6.44
C GLY A 139 7.96 1.44 -6.62
N ASN A 140 7.67 0.71 -5.53
CA ASN A 140 7.60 -0.74 -5.55
C ASN A 140 6.57 -1.26 -4.54
N THR A 141 5.72 -2.19 -4.95
CA THR A 141 4.66 -2.80 -4.13
C THR A 141 5.15 -3.97 -3.26
N THR A 142 6.36 -4.48 -3.51
CA THR A 142 6.90 -5.60 -2.73
C THR A 142 7.16 -5.16 -1.29
N PRO A 143 6.67 -5.90 -0.29
CA PRO A 143 6.92 -5.59 1.10
C PRO A 143 8.41 -5.79 1.44
N ARG A 144 9.03 -4.78 2.06
CA ARG A 144 10.41 -4.79 2.50
C ARG A 144 10.46 -4.60 4.01
N TYR A 145 11.47 -5.19 4.63
CA TYR A 145 11.68 -5.11 6.09
C TYR A 145 10.42 -5.57 6.84
N GLN A 146 10.01 -6.80 6.58
CA GLN A 146 8.91 -7.44 7.30
C GLN A 146 9.39 -7.80 8.70
N TYR A 147 8.66 -7.42 9.73
CA TYR A 147 9.07 -7.64 11.09
C TYR A 147 7.93 -8.08 12.00
N THR A 148 8.32 -8.81 13.04
CA THR A 148 7.49 -9.10 14.20
C THR A 148 8.23 -8.71 15.47
N LEU A 149 7.49 -8.21 16.45
CA LEU A 149 7.99 -7.99 17.80
C LEU A 149 7.01 -8.65 18.78
N ASN A 150 7.51 -9.48 19.66
CA ASN A 150 6.69 -10.14 20.65
C ASN A 150 7.29 -9.96 22.04
N GLY A 151 6.42 -9.78 23.01
CA GLY A 151 6.80 -9.62 24.41
C GLY A 151 5.82 -10.33 25.33
N SER A 152 6.32 -10.88 26.42
CA SER A 152 5.49 -11.36 27.51
C SER A 152 6.12 -11.07 28.84
N ILE A 153 5.29 -10.86 29.85
CA ILE A 153 5.69 -10.72 31.25
C ILE A 153 4.66 -11.43 32.12
N SER A 154 5.14 -12.15 33.12
CA SER A 154 4.28 -12.76 34.14
C SER A 154 4.77 -12.42 35.53
N TRP A 155 3.83 -12.13 36.41
CA TRP A 155 4.06 -11.81 37.82
C TRP A 155 2.88 -12.26 38.68
N LYS A 156 3.17 -13.15 39.64
CA LYS A 156 2.19 -13.61 40.64
C LYS A 156 0.82 -14.01 40.07
N GLY A 157 0.82 -14.78 39.00
CA GLY A 157 -0.41 -15.25 38.33
C GLY A 157 -0.97 -14.31 37.29
N ILE A 158 -0.56 -13.04 37.23
CA ILE A 158 -0.91 -12.15 36.14
C ILE A 158 0.08 -12.34 34.99
N SER A 159 -0.41 -12.49 33.78
CA SER A 159 0.42 -12.54 32.56
C SER A 159 -0.10 -11.56 31.51
N LEU A 160 0.84 -10.89 30.86
CA LEU A 160 0.61 -10.02 29.73
C LEU A 160 1.45 -10.54 28.55
N SER A 161 0.85 -10.70 27.41
CA SER A 161 1.56 -10.97 26.16
C SER A 161 1.09 -10.04 25.06
N MET A 162 2.01 -9.65 24.18
CA MET A 162 1.72 -8.79 23.04
C MET A 162 2.55 -9.20 21.83
N MET A 163 1.98 -8.99 20.64
CA MET A 163 2.66 -9.19 19.39
C MET A 163 2.34 -8.03 18.43
N PHE A 164 3.39 -7.40 17.95
CA PHE A 164 3.35 -6.44 16.86
C PHE A 164 3.86 -7.09 15.58
N GLN A 165 3.25 -6.72 14.46
CA GLN A 165 3.66 -7.10 13.13
C GLN A 165 3.64 -5.88 12.23
N GLY A 166 4.58 -5.82 11.28
CA GLY A 166 4.61 -4.70 10.36
C GLY A 166 5.49 -4.91 9.14
N ILE A 167 5.43 -3.91 8.27
CA ILE A 167 6.22 -3.77 7.05
C ILE A 167 6.87 -2.40 7.09
N GLY A 168 8.22 -2.37 7.00
CA GLY A 168 8.97 -1.12 7.11
C GLY A 168 8.92 -0.26 5.85
N LYS A 169 8.76 -0.87 4.65
CA LYS A 169 8.66 -0.14 3.39
C LYS A 169 7.79 -0.91 2.41
N ARG A 170 6.79 -0.24 1.87
CA ARG A 170 5.94 -0.70 0.77
C ARG A 170 5.30 0.51 0.12
N ASN A 171 5.26 0.57 -1.19
CA ASN A 171 4.53 1.61 -1.90
C ASN A 171 3.18 1.08 -2.40
N TRP A 172 2.22 1.98 -2.48
CA TRP A 172 0.96 1.76 -3.14
C TRP A 172 0.61 3.00 -3.95
N SER A 173 0.23 2.83 -5.20
CA SER A 173 -0.20 3.93 -6.05
C SER A 173 -1.69 3.79 -6.33
N PRO A 174 -2.50 4.76 -5.91
CA PRO A 174 -3.89 4.81 -6.33
C PRO A 174 -3.94 5.03 -7.84
N ASP A 175 -4.74 4.25 -8.52
CA ASP A 175 -5.03 4.42 -9.94
C ASP A 175 -6.42 5.04 -10.15
N LEU A 176 -6.84 5.09 -11.39
CA LEU A 176 -8.15 5.60 -11.78
C LEU A 176 -9.32 4.88 -11.11
N GLY A 177 -9.18 3.56 -10.87
CA GLY A 177 -10.20 2.73 -10.23
C GLY A 177 -10.32 2.97 -8.73
N THR A 178 -9.32 3.62 -8.10
CA THR A 178 -9.27 3.85 -6.65
C THR A 178 -10.16 5.04 -6.25
N VAL A 179 -11.46 4.88 -6.49
CA VAL A 179 -12.45 5.96 -6.33
C VAL A 179 -12.53 6.53 -4.91
N TYR A 180 -12.25 5.72 -3.88
CA TYR A 180 -12.23 6.21 -2.50
C TYR A 180 -11.02 7.09 -2.19
N PHE A 181 -9.92 6.93 -2.93
CA PHE A 181 -8.79 7.83 -2.82
C PHE A 181 -9.07 9.20 -3.48
N TRP A 182 -9.71 9.17 -4.65
CA TRP A 182 -9.93 10.39 -5.45
C TRP A 182 -11.23 11.13 -5.12
N GLY A 183 -12.14 10.48 -4.43
CA GLY A 183 -13.43 11.08 -4.09
C GLY A 183 -14.28 11.45 -5.32
N SER A 184 -15.05 12.50 -5.19
CA SER A 184 -15.97 12.98 -6.24
C SER A 184 -15.26 13.42 -7.53
N GLY A 185 -13.97 13.71 -7.49
CA GLY A 185 -13.18 14.02 -8.68
C GLY A 185 -13.10 12.84 -9.64
N ALA A 186 -12.93 11.60 -9.13
CA ALA A 186 -12.88 10.41 -9.95
C ALA A 186 -14.26 9.89 -10.36
N TYR A 187 -15.24 10.00 -9.48
CA TYR A 187 -16.60 9.51 -9.71
C TYR A 187 -17.62 10.29 -8.86
N ALA A 188 -18.57 10.95 -9.52
CA ALA A 188 -19.50 11.88 -8.86
C ALA A 188 -20.38 11.27 -7.75
N GLN A 189 -20.58 9.95 -7.77
CA GLN A 189 -21.48 9.24 -6.84
C GLN A 189 -20.72 8.55 -5.70
N VAL A 190 -19.42 8.84 -5.52
CA VAL A 190 -18.61 8.22 -4.48
C VAL A 190 -18.75 8.97 -3.16
N THR A 191 -18.53 8.26 -2.06
CA THR A 191 -18.46 8.88 -0.72
C THR A 191 -17.27 9.83 -0.62
N VAL A 192 -17.52 11.03 -0.10
CA VAL A 192 -16.48 12.00 0.22
C VAL A 192 -16.07 11.82 1.69
N PHE A 193 -14.77 11.67 1.92
CA PHE A 193 -14.16 11.60 3.24
C PHE A 193 -13.59 12.96 3.63
N ASN A 194 -13.31 13.17 4.91
CA ASN A 194 -12.72 14.42 5.39
C ASN A 194 -11.38 14.76 4.73
N ASP A 195 -10.60 13.75 4.38
CA ASP A 195 -9.31 13.94 3.68
C ASP A 195 -9.49 14.64 2.34
N HIS A 196 -10.62 14.47 1.65
CA HIS A 196 -10.92 15.10 0.36
C HIS A 196 -11.21 16.61 0.48
N LEU A 197 -11.39 17.14 1.69
CA LEU A 197 -11.60 18.57 1.90
C LEU A 197 -10.31 19.38 1.69
N ASP A 198 -9.15 18.72 1.73
CA ASP A 198 -7.86 19.31 1.37
C ASP A 198 -7.63 19.25 -0.15
N TYR A 199 -8.51 19.86 -0.92
CA TYR A 199 -8.42 19.99 -2.37
C TYR A 199 -8.02 21.42 -2.76
N TRP A 200 -7.41 21.51 -3.95
CA TRP A 200 -6.92 22.79 -4.46
C TRP A 200 -8.04 23.79 -4.75
N THR A 201 -7.86 24.99 -4.22
CA THR A 201 -8.58 26.22 -4.59
C THR A 201 -7.57 27.37 -4.58
N PRO A 202 -7.89 28.54 -5.16
CA PRO A 202 -7.01 29.72 -5.06
C PRO A 202 -6.67 30.12 -3.62
N GLU A 203 -7.55 29.82 -2.65
CA GLU A 203 -7.36 30.08 -1.23
C GLU A 203 -6.60 28.94 -0.51
N ASN A 204 -6.47 27.76 -1.15
CA ASN A 204 -5.72 26.59 -0.65
C ASN A 204 -4.72 26.07 -1.70
N PRO A 205 -3.67 26.86 -2.03
CA PRO A 205 -2.73 26.53 -3.10
C PRO A 205 -1.84 25.32 -2.78
N ASP A 206 -1.62 25.02 -1.50
CA ASP A 206 -0.77 23.93 -1.01
C ASP A 206 -1.54 22.62 -0.80
N ALA A 207 -2.80 22.56 -1.24
CA ALA A 207 -3.67 21.41 -1.09
C ALA A 207 -3.02 20.10 -1.54
N TYR A 208 -3.37 19.03 -0.85
CA TYR A 208 -2.92 17.68 -1.22
C TYR A 208 -3.59 17.18 -2.50
N TYR A 209 -4.94 17.27 -2.56
CA TYR A 209 -5.71 16.84 -3.72
C TYR A 209 -5.78 17.95 -4.78
N PRO A 210 -5.88 17.56 -6.06
CA PRO A 210 -6.04 18.51 -7.16
C PRO A 210 -7.46 19.09 -7.16
N ASN A 211 -7.71 20.00 -8.10
CA ASN A 211 -9.07 20.51 -8.36
C ASN A 211 -10.00 19.36 -8.79
N PRO A 212 -11.09 19.07 -8.09
CA PRO A 212 -11.98 17.94 -8.39
C PRO A 212 -12.90 18.17 -9.59
N TYR A 213 -12.95 19.34 -10.20
CA TYR A 213 -13.83 19.72 -11.33
C TYR A 213 -15.30 19.38 -11.11
N THR A 214 -15.83 19.63 -9.95
CA THR A 214 -17.21 19.32 -9.62
C THR A 214 -18.20 20.18 -10.40
N GLY A 215 -19.26 19.59 -10.93
CA GLY A 215 -20.45 20.26 -11.43
C GLY A 215 -20.55 20.50 -12.95
N ALA A 216 -19.51 20.30 -13.76
CA ALA A 216 -19.58 20.44 -15.22
C ALA A 216 -19.74 19.07 -15.92
N ALA A 217 -20.54 19.03 -16.98
CA ALA A 217 -20.57 17.88 -17.86
C ALA A 217 -19.18 17.59 -18.42
N GLY A 218 -18.67 16.35 -18.27
CA GLY A 218 -17.32 15.97 -18.67
C GLY A 218 -16.22 16.23 -17.64
N SER A 219 -16.52 16.84 -16.51
CA SER A 219 -15.54 17.12 -15.44
C SER A 219 -14.85 15.85 -14.95
N ILE A 220 -15.57 14.75 -14.80
CA ILE A 220 -15.00 13.46 -14.43
C ILE A 220 -13.95 13.00 -15.43
N ASN A 221 -14.20 13.13 -16.74
CA ASN A 221 -13.23 12.76 -17.77
C ASN A 221 -12.00 13.65 -17.72
N GLN A 222 -12.17 14.94 -17.46
CA GLN A 222 -11.04 15.87 -17.31
C GLN A 222 -10.17 15.46 -16.14
N PHE A 223 -10.76 15.23 -14.98
CA PHE A 223 -10.05 14.74 -13.79
C PHE A 223 -9.35 13.42 -14.08
N ARG A 224 -10.10 12.43 -14.59
CA ARG A 224 -9.59 11.07 -14.83
C ARG A 224 -8.38 11.04 -15.74
N ASN A 225 -8.41 11.78 -16.81
CA ASN A 225 -7.34 11.75 -17.81
C ASN A 225 -6.13 12.62 -17.45
N LYS A 226 -6.32 13.69 -16.68
CA LYS A 226 -5.25 14.62 -16.30
C LYS A 226 -4.60 14.31 -14.97
N THR A 227 -5.36 13.90 -13.97
CA THR A 227 -4.93 13.89 -12.57
C THR A 227 -4.63 12.50 -12.05
N SER A 228 -5.38 11.48 -12.47
CA SER A 228 -5.26 10.12 -11.94
C SER A 228 -4.16 9.29 -12.59
N GLN A 229 -3.28 9.88 -13.38
CA GLN A 229 -2.07 9.22 -13.84
C GLN A 229 -1.21 8.82 -12.63
N LYS A 230 -0.66 7.60 -12.67
CA LYS A 230 0.28 7.18 -11.61
C LYS A 230 1.44 8.16 -11.55
N SER A 231 1.64 8.77 -10.39
CA SER A 231 2.70 9.76 -10.17
C SER A 231 3.31 9.63 -8.78
N ASP A 232 4.51 10.15 -8.62
CA ASP A 232 5.19 10.19 -7.33
C ASP A 232 4.47 11.11 -6.32
N ARG A 233 3.73 12.13 -6.79
CA ARG A 233 2.94 13.01 -5.93
C ARG A 233 1.92 12.26 -5.09
N TYR A 234 1.23 11.28 -5.64
CA TYR A 234 0.18 10.51 -4.97
C TYR A 234 0.62 9.11 -4.57
N MET A 235 1.93 8.83 -4.65
CA MET A 235 2.48 7.59 -4.15
C MET A 235 2.29 7.49 -2.63
N GLN A 236 1.61 6.45 -2.19
CA GLN A 236 1.33 6.20 -0.78
C GLN A 236 2.38 5.29 -0.17
N SER A 237 2.69 5.53 1.11
CA SER A 237 3.44 4.58 1.93
C SER A 237 2.47 3.63 2.61
N ALA A 238 2.48 2.37 2.18
CA ALA A 238 1.74 1.29 2.82
C ALA A 238 2.59 0.54 3.88
N ALA A 239 3.61 1.20 4.42
CA ALA A 239 4.30 0.74 5.61
C ALA A 239 3.38 0.83 6.83
N TYR A 240 3.48 -0.13 7.73
CA TYR A 240 2.65 -0.14 8.93
C TYR A 240 3.28 -0.92 10.08
N CYS A 241 2.77 -0.64 11.29
CA CYS A 241 2.97 -1.42 12.49
C CYS A 241 1.60 -1.68 13.14
N ARG A 242 1.28 -2.94 13.42
CA ARG A 242 -0.01 -3.31 14.02
C ARG A 242 0.18 -4.14 15.28
N LEU A 243 -0.53 -3.77 16.34
CA LEU A 243 -0.70 -4.64 17.52
C LEU A 243 -1.69 -5.76 17.15
N LYS A 244 -1.11 -6.90 16.73
CA LYS A 244 -1.87 -8.05 16.22
C LYS A 244 -2.57 -8.81 17.35
N ASN A 245 -1.88 -8.98 18.46
CA ASN A 245 -2.43 -9.68 19.62
C ASN A 245 -2.00 -8.98 20.89
N LEU A 246 -2.94 -8.88 21.81
CA LEU A 246 -2.73 -8.51 23.20
C LEU A 246 -3.54 -9.48 24.06
N THR A 247 -2.91 -10.12 25.02
CA THR A 247 -3.61 -11.00 25.96
C THR A 247 -3.18 -10.66 27.38
N ILE A 248 -4.15 -10.45 28.23
CA ILE A 248 -3.97 -10.31 29.69
C ILE A 248 -4.68 -11.48 30.34
N SER A 249 -3.99 -12.23 31.18
CA SER A 249 -4.59 -13.37 31.87
C SER A 249 -4.25 -13.35 33.35
N TYR A 250 -5.11 -13.96 34.13
CA TYR A 250 -4.91 -14.16 35.57
C TYR A 250 -5.20 -15.60 35.95
N ASP A 251 -4.16 -16.28 36.46
CA ASP A 251 -4.29 -17.59 37.09
C ASP A 251 -4.87 -17.42 38.49
N LEU A 252 -6.04 -17.99 38.74
CA LEU A 252 -6.66 -17.95 40.05
C LEU A 252 -5.82 -18.73 41.05
N PRO A 253 -5.71 -18.25 42.30
CA PRO A 253 -5.03 -19.01 43.37
C PRO A 253 -5.59 -20.42 43.51
N ASN A 254 -4.74 -21.41 43.67
CA ASN A 254 -5.16 -22.82 43.84
C ASN A 254 -6.16 -23.01 44.97
N SER A 255 -6.05 -22.20 46.04
CA SER A 255 -6.99 -22.22 47.17
C SER A 255 -8.43 -21.83 46.77
N TRP A 256 -8.62 -21.11 45.67
CA TRP A 256 -9.94 -20.75 45.16
C TRP A 256 -10.46 -21.81 44.18
N SER A 257 -9.61 -22.24 43.23
CA SER A 257 -9.99 -23.25 42.24
C SER A 257 -10.34 -24.59 42.89
N GLN A 258 -9.59 -25.04 43.87
CA GLN A 258 -9.85 -26.30 44.60
C GLN A 258 -11.19 -26.31 45.38
N LYS A 259 -11.65 -25.15 45.89
CA LYS A 259 -12.95 -25.05 46.54
C LYS A 259 -14.15 -25.39 45.66
N ILE A 260 -13.98 -25.22 44.33
CA ILE A 260 -15.00 -25.51 43.33
C ILE A 260 -14.68 -26.77 42.52
N GLY A 261 -13.73 -27.61 43.01
CA GLY A 261 -13.39 -28.90 42.41
C GLY A 261 -12.50 -28.78 41.12
N LEU A 262 -11.85 -27.66 40.91
CA LEU A 262 -10.95 -27.46 39.81
C LEU A 262 -9.49 -27.54 40.22
N SER A 263 -8.65 -28.18 39.43
CA SER A 263 -7.19 -28.20 39.64
C SER A 263 -6.53 -26.86 39.31
N LYS A 264 -7.03 -26.18 38.28
CA LYS A 264 -6.58 -24.85 37.88
C LYS A 264 -7.72 -24.08 37.19
N ALA A 265 -7.76 -22.76 37.39
CA ALA A 265 -8.64 -21.87 36.65
C ALA A 265 -7.88 -20.59 36.28
N GLN A 266 -8.09 -20.13 35.04
CA GLN A 266 -7.50 -18.91 34.51
C GLN A 266 -8.60 -18.10 33.82
N VAL A 267 -8.62 -16.79 34.04
CA VAL A 267 -9.45 -15.83 33.30
C VAL A 267 -8.55 -15.07 32.38
N PHE A 268 -9.00 -14.82 31.16
CA PHE A 268 -8.25 -14.01 30.20
C PHE A 268 -9.13 -13.03 29.46
N PHE A 269 -8.49 -11.94 29.05
CA PHE A 269 -8.97 -10.98 28.05
C PHE A 269 -7.98 -10.98 26.91
N SER A 270 -8.47 -11.05 25.67
CA SER A 270 -7.64 -10.92 24.48
C SER A 270 -8.21 -9.93 23.49
N GLY A 271 -7.33 -9.28 22.77
CA GLY A 271 -7.68 -8.39 21.67
C GLY A 271 -6.80 -8.62 20.45
N GLU A 272 -7.42 -8.55 19.27
CA GLU A 272 -6.74 -8.69 17.98
C GLU A 272 -6.89 -7.42 17.17
N ASN A 273 -5.83 -7.07 16.42
CA ASN A 273 -5.78 -5.90 15.53
C ASN A 273 -6.16 -4.58 16.22
N LEU A 274 -5.77 -4.40 17.48
CA LEU A 274 -6.26 -3.29 18.31
C LEU A 274 -5.78 -1.92 17.85
N LEU A 275 -4.53 -1.81 17.44
CA LEU A 275 -3.89 -0.56 17.05
C LEU A 275 -3.16 -0.75 15.73
N THR A 276 -3.28 0.21 14.82
CA THR A 276 -2.55 0.24 13.55
C THR A 276 -1.93 1.61 13.38
N PHE A 277 -0.62 1.63 13.14
CA PHE A 277 0.15 2.83 12.82
C PHE A 277 0.55 2.75 11.36
N THR A 278 0.09 3.68 10.54
CA THR A 278 0.36 3.78 9.11
C THR A 278 0.26 5.22 8.64
N LYS A 279 0.84 5.51 7.47
CA LYS A 279 0.68 6.81 6.78
C LYS A 279 -0.40 6.78 5.70
N LEU A 280 -1.06 5.64 5.50
CA LEU A 280 -2.20 5.59 4.57
C LEU A 280 -3.35 6.46 5.08
N PRO A 281 -4.13 7.05 4.17
CA PRO A 281 -5.40 7.70 4.54
C PRO A 281 -6.30 6.75 5.35
N SER A 282 -7.08 7.31 6.26
CA SER A 282 -7.82 6.55 7.29
C SER A 282 -8.84 5.54 6.74
N MET A 283 -9.28 5.74 5.50
CA MET A 283 -10.22 4.86 4.81
C MET A 283 -9.56 3.55 4.29
N PHE A 284 -8.23 3.44 4.33
CA PHE A 284 -7.51 2.28 3.81
C PHE A 284 -6.83 1.49 4.92
N ASP A 285 -6.92 0.16 4.82
CA ASP A 285 -6.19 -0.75 5.69
C ASP A 285 -4.94 -1.28 4.97
N PRO A 286 -3.72 -1.12 5.53
CA PRO A 286 -2.48 -1.49 4.87
C PRO A 286 -2.32 -3.00 4.60
N GLU A 287 -3.04 -3.86 5.30
CA GLU A 287 -3.05 -5.30 5.03
C GLU A 287 -4.09 -5.67 3.96
N ALA A 288 -5.23 -5.00 3.93
CA ALA A 288 -6.32 -5.30 3.01
C ALA A 288 -6.13 -4.71 1.61
N ILE A 289 -5.38 -3.60 1.48
CA ILE A 289 -5.24 -2.85 0.22
C ILE A 289 -4.57 -3.65 -0.92
N PHE A 290 -3.84 -4.72 -0.57
CA PHE A 290 -3.14 -5.58 -1.53
C PHE A 290 -3.78 -6.97 -1.67
N THR A 291 -4.93 -7.20 -1.05
CA THR A 291 -5.62 -8.49 -1.12
C THR A 291 -6.64 -8.47 -2.25
N GLY A 292 -6.57 -9.45 -3.13
CA GLY A 292 -7.44 -9.59 -4.28
C GLY A 292 -6.76 -9.25 -5.60
N ASN A 293 -7.19 -9.92 -6.65
CA ASN A 293 -6.71 -9.74 -8.03
C ASN A 293 -7.75 -9.06 -8.90
N ASP A 294 -8.78 -8.50 -8.31
CA ASP A 294 -9.91 -8.01 -9.04
C ASP A 294 -10.14 -6.51 -8.81
N TYR A 295 -11.10 -6.03 -9.53
CA TYR A 295 -11.56 -4.66 -9.59
C TYR A 295 -11.82 -3.99 -8.24
N THR A 296 -11.95 -4.77 -7.17
CA THR A 296 -12.27 -4.26 -5.83
C THR A 296 -11.04 -3.85 -5.04
N SER A 297 -9.90 -4.52 -5.25
CA SER A 297 -8.66 -4.17 -4.55
C SER A 297 -8.06 -2.85 -5.05
N GLU A 298 -8.11 -2.62 -6.36
CA GLU A 298 -7.65 -1.39 -6.98
C GLU A 298 -8.53 -0.19 -6.59
N ALA A 299 -9.82 -0.44 -6.40
CA ALA A 299 -10.77 0.59 -5.97
C ALA A 299 -10.65 0.97 -4.49
N GLY A 300 -9.80 0.31 -3.70
CA GLY A 300 -9.69 0.52 -2.26
C GLY A 300 -10.94 0.11 -1.47
N LYS A 301 -11.78 -0.77 -2.04
CA LYS A 301 -13.07 -1.18 -1.45
C LYS A 301 -12.97 -2.43 -0.57
N ASN A 302 -11.77 -2.92 -0.32
CA ASN A 302 -11.59 -4.09 0.53
C ASN A 302 -11.96 -3.76 1.98
N TYR A 303 -12.66 -4.70 2.59
CA TYR A 303 -13.07 -4.55 3.98
C TYR A 303 -11.83 -4.53 4.89
N PRO A 304 -11.70 -3.54 5.79
CA PRO A 304 -10.55 -3.45 6.70
C PRO A 304 -10.55 -4.60 7.70
N MET A 305 -9.39 -4.90 8.26
CA MET A 305 -9.23 -5.92 9.29
C MET A 305 -10.04 -5.57 10.54
N ASN A 306 -10.85 -6.53 11.00
CA ASN A 306 -11.68 -6.34 12.19
C ASN A 306 -10.82 -6.29 13.46
N LYS A 307 -11.23 -5.45 14.41
CA LYS A 307 -10.79 -5.54 15.80
C LYS A 307 -11.66 -6.59 16.50
N VAL A 308 -11.01 -7.54 17.17
CA VAL A 308 -11.71 -8.58 17.92
C VAL A 308 -11.35 -8.45 19.41
N LEU A 309 -12.34 -8.47 20.27
CA LEU A 309 -12.18 -8.49 21.72
C LEU A 309 -12.85 -9.76 22.27
N SER A 310 -12.14 -10.48 23.11
CA SER A 310 -12.62 -11.73 23.70
C SER A 310 -12.34 -11.78 25.19
N ILE A 311 -13.27 -12.34 25.93
CA ILE A 311 -13.11 -12.72 27.34
C ILE A 311 -13.37 -14.21 27.44
N GLY A 312 -12.54 -14.91 28.20
CA GLY A 312 -12.69 -16.34 28.36
C GLY A 312 -12.18 -16.84 29.71
N VAL A 313 -12.55 -18.07 29.99
CA VAL A 313 -12.10 -18.82 31.19
C VAL A 313 -11.56 -20.16 30.72
N ILE A 314 -10.40 -20.54 31.22
CA ILE A 314 -9.80 -21.86 31.04
C ILE A 314 -9.85 -22.57 32.39
N VAL A 315 -10.42 -23.78 32.41
CA VAL A 315 -10.51 -24.60 33.63
C VAL A 315 -9.91 -25.98 33.36
N ASN A 316 -9.20 -26.49 34.36
CA ASN A 316 -8.70 -27.85 34.38
C ASN A 316 -9.39 -28.57 35.56
N LEU A 317 -9.93 -29.74 35.27
CA LEU A 317 -10.59 -30.65 36.27
C LEU A 317 -9.55 -31.49 37.01
#